data_4032e798c348f6ebdef1a5901320b02e
#
_entry.id   4032e798c348f6ebdef1a5901320b02e
#
_cell.length_a   1.000
_cell.length_b   1.000
_cell.length_c   1.000
_cell.angle_alpha   90.00
_cell.angle_beta   90.00
_cell.angle_gamma   90.00
#
_symmetry.space_group_name_H-M   'P 1'
#
loop_
_entity.id
_entity.type
_entity.pdbx_description
1 polymer ?
#
loop_
_entity_poly.entity_id
_entity_poly.type
_entity_poly.pdbx_seq_one_letter_code
_entity_poly.pdbx_strand_id
1 'polypeptide(L)'
;MQFGLVGSEMCIRDRISGVKNLIQNYNEIEKKRANLDFDIDGIVYKVNDFNLQKRLGNVANAPRWAIAHKFSSNKATSEINDIEIQVGRTGALTPVAKIKPINIGGVLVSNATLHNEDEIIRKDIRIDDTVTVERAGDVIPHVVSVDVSKRKNTSKKFIFPKKCPCAVSYTHLTLPTMYTV
;
A
#
# COMPACT_ATOMS: atom_id res chain seq x y z
N MET A 1 -32.24 -7.07 -12.49
CA MET A 1 -31.24 -7.14 -13.56
C MET A 1 -29.87 -7.36 -12.90
N GLN A 2 -29.27 -8.45 -13.24
CA GLN A 2 -27.89 -8.76 -12.80
C GLN A 2 -26.97 -8.07 -13.79
N PHE A 3 -26.22 -7.08 -13.33
CA PHE A 3 -25.07 -6.61 -14.10
C PHE A 3 -23.90 -7.53 -13.79
N GLY A 4 -23.76 -8.58 -14.60
CA GLY A 4 -22.54 -9.33 -14.69
C GLY A 4 -21.63 -8.66 -15.68
N LEU A 5 -20.40 -8.37 -15.30
CA LEU A 5 -19.34 -8.27 -16.27
C LEU A 5 -19.26 -9.63 -16.97
N VAL A 6 -19.51 -9.61 -18.28
CA VAL A 6 -19.46 -10.79 -19.12
C VAL A 6 -18.02 -11.30 -19.11
N GLY A 7 -17.83 -12.53 -18.64
CA GLY A 7 -16.65 -13.28 -18.97
C GLY A 7 -15.66 -13.64 -17.86
N SER A 8 -16.00 -13.54 -16.58
CA SER A 8 -15.15 -14.17 -15.58
C SER A 8 -15.88 -14.52 -14.29
N GLU A 9 -15.59 -15.69 -13.78
CA GLU A 9 -15.99 -16.17 -12.45
C GLU A 9 -15.37 -15.36 -11.30
N MET A 10 -14.86 -14.16 -11.59
CA MET A 10 -14.21 -13.23 -10.65
C MET A 10 -15.15 -12.61 -9.60
N CYS A 11 -16.45 -12.82 -9.69
CA CYS A 11 -17.39 -12.27 -8.73
C CYS A 11 -17.99 -13.37 -7.87
N ILE A 12 -17.47 -13.56 -6.68
CA ILE A 12 -18.15 -14.29 -5.61
C ILE A 12 -19.35 -13.46 -5.20
N ARG A 13 -20.58 -13.95 -5.48
CA ARG A 13 -21.82 -13.24 -5.21
C ARG A 13 -22.63 -14.00 -4.19
N ASP A 14 -22.63 -13.51 -2.97
CA ASP A 14 -23.48 -14.03 -1.92
C ASP A 14 -24.42 -12.95 -1.41
N ARG A 15 -25.64 -13.36 -1.05
CA ARG A 15 -26.58 -12.50 -0.34
C ARG A 15 -26.52 -12.83 1.14
N ILE A 16 -26.12 -11.85 1.92
CA ILE A 16 -25.93 -12.02 3.35
C ILE A 16 -26.80 -11.01 4.08
N SER A 17 -27.47 -11.46 5.13
CA SER A 17 -28.27 -10.62 6.02
C SER A 17 -27.65 -10.55 7.41
N GLY A 18 -27.55 -9.34 7.93
CA GLY A 18 -27.03 -9.08 9.28
C GLY A 18 -25.50 -8.89 9.33
N VAL A 19 -25.07 -7.96 10.18
CA VAL A 19 -23.69 -7.54 10.31
C VAL A 19 -22.77 -8.69 10.78
N LYS A 20 -23.25 -9.52 11.69
CA LYS A 20 -22.48 -10.68 12.19
C LYS A 20 -22.12 -11.66 11.08
N ASN A 21 -23.07 -11.96 10.21
CA ASN A 21 -22.85 -12.86 9.08
C ASN A 21 -21.94 -12.24 8.02
N LEU A 22 -22.00 -10.91 7.83
CA LEU A 22 -21.07 -10.20 6.93
C LEU A 22 -19.63 -10.31 7.41
N ILE A 23 -19.39 -10.14 8.72
CA ILE A 23 -18.05 -10.27 9.31
C ILE A 23 -17.56 -11.72 9.24
N GLN A 24 -18.44 -12.69 9.48
CA GLN A 24 -18.09 -14.09 9.37
C GLN A 24 -17.69 -14.45 7.93
N ASN A 25 -18.47 -14.03 6.96
CA ASN A 25 -18.16 -14.24 5.52
C ASN A 25 -16.84 -13.57 5.12
N TYR A 26 -16.56 -12.35 5.62
CA TYR A 26 -15.27 -11.68 5.42
C TYR A 26 -14.10 -12.56 5.88
N ASN A 27 -14.17 -13.07 7.11
CA ASN A 27 -13.12 -13.92 7.67
C ASN A 27 -12.96 -15.25 6.92
N GLU A 28 -14.05 -15.81 6.39
CA GLU A 28 -14.00 -17.02 5.58
C GLU A 28 -13.33 -16.79 4.22
N ILE A 29 -13.65 -15.69 3.56
CA ILE A 29 -13.06 -15.32 2.27
C ILE A 29 -11.57 -14.97 2.46
N GLU A 30 -11.20 -14.23 3.52
CA GLU A 30 -9.81 -13.92 3.83
C GLU A 30 -8.97 -15.19 4.00
N LYS A 31 -9.51 -16.23 4.66
CA LYS A 31 -8.86 -17.54 4.80
C LYS A 31 -8.74 -18.30 3.49
N LYS A 32 -9.77 -18.21 2.63
CA LYS A 32 -9.80 -18.87 1.33
C LYS A 32 -8.98 -18.14 0.25
N ARG A 33 -8.55 -16.92 0.51
CA ARG A 33 -7.82 -16.06 -0.42
C ARG A 33 -6.62 -16.74 -1.07
N ALA A 34 -5.85 -17.51 -0.29
CA ALA A 34 -4.67 -18.22 -0.77
C ALA A 34 -4.97 -19.36 -1.74
N ASN A 35 -6.21 -19.84 -1.78
CA ASN A 35 -6.66 -20.98 -2.61
C ASN A 35 -7.45 -20.53 -3.84
N LEU A 36 -7.57 -19.23 -4.08
CA LEU A 36 -8.23 -18.69 -5.26
C LEU A 36 -7.24 -18.59 -6.43
N ASP A 37 -7.72 -18.83 -7.64
CA ASP A 37 -6.92 -18.72 -8.86
C ASP A 37 -6.62 -17.28 -9.28
N PHE A 38 -7.10 -16.32 -8.49
CA PHE A 38 -6.94 -14.88 -8.72
C PHE A 38 -6.72 -14.13 -7.40
N ASP A 39 -5.99 -13.02 -7.48
CA ASP A 39 -5.76 -12.16 -6.33
C ASP A 39 -6.95 -11.27 -6.01
N ILE A 40 -7.29 -11.21 -4.73
CA ILE A 40 -8.32 -10.29 -4.20
C ILE A 40 -7.73 -9.42 -3.09
N ASP A 41 -8.11 -8.13 -3.06
CA ASP A 41 -7.65 -7.17 -2.06
C ASP A 41 -8.72 -6.79 -1.03
N GLY A 42 -9.96 -7.26 -1.23
CA GLY A 42 -11.07 -6.99 -0.32
C GLY A 42 -12.42 -7.42 -0.87
N ILE A 43 -13.46 -7.05 -0.13
CA ILE A 43 -14.86 -7.32 -0.44
C ILE A 43 -15.60 -6.01 -0.59
N VAL A 44 -16.52 -5.93 -1.54
CA VAL A 44 -17.42 -4.79 -1.70
C VAL A 44 -18.83 -5.21 -1.32
N TYR A 45 -19.37 -4.60 -0.28
CA TYR A 45 -20.76 -4.76 0.12
C TYR A 45 -21.63 -3.74 -0.61
N LYS A 46 -22.75 -4.19 -1.14
CA LYS A 46 -23.71 -3.33 -1.83
C LYS A 46 -25.10 -3.60 -1.30
N VAL A 47 -25.88 -2.55 -1.06
CA VAL A 47 -27.30 -2.68 -0.71
C VAL A 47 -28.02 -3.38 -1.86
N ASN A 48 -28.74 -4.48 -1.58
CA ASN A 48 -29.35 -5.32 -2.61
C ASN A 48 -30.64 -4.72 -3.20
N ASP A 49 -31.32 -3.81 -2.49
CA ASP A 49 -32.56 -3.17 -2.92
C ASP A 49 -32.26 -1.90 -3.73
N PHE A 50 -32.72 -1.86 -4.98
CA PHE A 50 -32.54 -0.71 -5.89
C PHE A 50 -33.26 0.55 -5.43
N ASN A 51 -34.40 0.42 -4.73
CA ASN A 51 -35.10 1.58 -4.20
C ASN A 51 -34.33 2.22 -3.05
N LEU A 52 -33.74 1.40 -2.21
CA LEU A 52 -32.83 1.87 -1.16
C LEU A 52 -31.56 2.47 -1.73
N GLN A 53 -30.98 1.90 -2.79
CA GLN A 53 -29.83 2.49 -3.49
C GLN A 53 -30.15 3.89 -4.02
N LYS A 54 -31.32 4.06 -4.65
CA LYS A 54 -31.77 5.37 -5.14
C LYS A 54 -31.97 6.38 -4.01
N ARG A 55 -32.54 5.95 -2.87
CA ARG A 55 -32.73 6.81 -1.68
C ARG A 55 -31.40 7.23 -1.06
N LEU A 56 -30.43 6.34 -0.97
CA LEU A 56 -29.08 6.64 -0.43
C LEU A 56 -28.30 7.56 -1.37
N GLY A 57 -28.47 7.40 -2.68
CA GLY A 57 -27.83 8.23 -3.69
C GLY A 57 -26.31 8.10 -3.72
N ASN A 58 -25.67 9.10 -4.34
CA ASN A 58 -24.22 9.20 -4.49
C ASN A 58 -23.72 10.49 -3.84
N VAL A 59 -22.48 10.50 -3.38
CA VAL A 59 -21.77 11.69 -2.90
C VAL A 59 -20.51 11.84 -3.72
N ALA A 60 -20.39 12.97 -4.42
CA ALA A 60 -19.29 13.25 -5.34
C ALA A 60 -19.04 12.04 -6.28
N ASN A 61 -17.93 11.34 -6.11
CA ASN A 61 -17.52 10.22 -6.95
C ASN A 61 -17.77 8.83 -6.33
N ALA A 62 -18.51 8.78 -5.20
CA ALA A 62 -18.72 7.53 -4.47
C ALA A 62 -20.21 7.25 -4.19
N PRO A 63 -20.69 6.00 -4.36
CA PRO A 63 -22.03 5.61 -3.97
C PRO A 63 -22.14 5.46 -2.44
N ARG A 64 -23.22 5.97 -1.85
CA ARG A 64 -23.53 5.75 -0.43
C ARG A 64 -24.04 4.35 -0.10
N TRP A 65 -24.47 3.62 -1.10
CA TRP A 65 -25.03 2.27 -0.99
C TRP A 65 -24.00 1.15 -1.18
N ALA A 66 -22.73 1.50 -1.35
CA ALA A 66 -21.65 0.53 -1.46
C ALA A 66 -20.50 0.91 -0.52
N ILE A 67 -19.86 -0.08 0.07
CA ILE A 67 -18.68 0.07 0.95
C ILE A 67 -17.66 -1.00 0.64
N ALA A 68 -16.41 -0.59 0.48
CA ALA A 68 -15.30 -1.51 0.30
C ALA A 68 -14.66 -1.84 1.65
N HIS A 69 -14.50 -3.13 1.91
CA HIS A 69 -13.81 -3.65 3.09
C HIS A 69 -12.56 -4.39 2.61
N LYS A 70 -11.43 -3.73 2.68
CA LYS A 70 -10.15 -4.29 2.25
C LYS A 70 -9.61 -5.29 3.27
N PHE A 71 -8.92 -6.32 2.78
CA PHE A 71 -8.23 -7.25 3.68
C PHE A 71 -7.05 -6.57 4.37
N SER A 72 -6.67 -7.16 5.51
CA SER A 72 -5.46 -6.73 6.20
C SER A 72 -4.24 -6.85 5.29
N SER A 73 -3.40 -5.83 5.34
CA SER A 73 -2.16 -5.81 4.56
C SER A 73 -1.17 -6.85 5.08
N ASN A 74 -0.47 -7.48 4.16
CA ASN A 74 0.62 -8.39 4.52
C ASN A 74 1.83 -7.58 4.97
N LYS A 75 2.37 -7.94 6.15
CA LYS A 75 3.56 -7.33 6.74
C LYS A 75 4.67 -8.36 6.81
N ALA A 76 5.89 -7.91 6.57
CA ALA A 76 7.07 -8.73 6.76
C ALA A 76 8.24 -7.86 7.23
N THR A 77 9.19 -8.50 7.91
CA THR A 77 10.36 -7.80 8.46
C THR A 77 11.58 -8.10 7.60
N SER A 78 12.31 -7.06 7.18
CA SER A 78 13.52 -7.17 6.37
C SER A 78 14.58 -6.17 6.83
N GLU A 79 15.81 -6.32 6.36
CA GLU A 79 16.92 -5.37 6.59
C GLU A 79 17.08 -4.44 5.40
N ILE A 80 17.38 -3.16 5.66
CA ILE A 80 17.72 -2.18 4.62
C ILE A 80 19.20 -2.35 4.26
N ASN A 81 19.45 -2.69 3.00
CA ASN A 81 20.82 -2.77 2.48
C ASN A 81 21.35 -1.40 2.06
N ASP A 82 20.48 -0.58 1.43
CA ASP A 82 20.83 0.74 0.91
C ASP A 82 19.57 1.61 0.73
N ILE A 83 19.75 2.92 0.58
CA ILE A 83 18.68 3.86 0.26
C ILE A 83 19.09 4.64 -0.99
N GLU A 84 18.32 4.48 -2.06
CA GLU A 84 18.51 5.20 -3.32
C GLU A 84 17.47 6.30 -3.49
N ILE A 85 17.84 7.36 -4.20
CA ILE A 85 16.92 8.41 -4.61
C ILE A 85 16.51 8.19 -6.06
N GLN A 86 15.22 8.00 -6.26
CA GLN A 86 14.62 7.98 -7.60
C GLN A 86 14.08 9.36 -7.95
N VAL A 87 14.35 9.79 -9.17
CA VAL A 87 13.84 11.07 -9.69
C VAL A 87 12.59 10.80 -10.51
N GLY A 88 11.46 11.32 -10.06
CA GLY A 88 10.19 11.22 -10.76
C GLY A 88 10.15 12.12 -12.02
N ARG A 89 9.13 11.93 -12.85
CA ARG A 89 8.94 12.71 -14.09
C ARG A 89 8.80 14.22 -13.86
N THR A 90 8.33 14.61 -12.70
CA THR A 90 8.16 16.02 -12.27
C THR A 90 9.40 16.60 -11.59
N GLY A 91 10.50 15.83 -11.50
CA GLY A 91 11.69 16.22 -10.73
C GLY A 91 11.60 15.92 -9.24
N ALA A 92 10.49 15.34 -8.77
CA ALA A 92 10.34 14.95 -7.36
C ALA A 92 11.34 13.85 -6.99
N LEU A 93 12.05 14.02 -5.88
CA LEU A 93 12.99 13.05 -5.34
C LEU A 93 12.26 12.11 -4.39
N THR A 94 12.19 10.84 -4.76
CA THR A 94 11.54 9.80 -3.95
C THR A 94 12.59 8.84 -3.41
N PRO A 95 12.77 8.76 -2.09
CA PRO A 95 13.69 7.80 -1.51
C PRO A 95 13.08 6.40 -1.53
N VAL A 96 13.88 5.42 -1.95
CA VAL A 96 13.53 4.01 -2.02
C VAL A 96 14.54 3.19 -1.25
N ALA A 97 14.08 2.43 -0.27
CA ALA A 97 14.92 1.50 0.46
C ALA A 97 15.11 0.22 -0.36
N LYS A 98 16.34 -0.17 -0.60
CA LYS A 98 16.73 -1.51 -1.04
C LYS A 98 16.81 -2.41 0.16
N ILE A 99 15.93 -3.40 0.20
CA ILE A 99 15.82 -4.34 1.31
C ILE A 99 16.29 -5.73 0.89
N LYS A 100 16.65 -6.56 1.85
CA LYS A 100 16.84 -7.98 1.58
C LYS A 100 15.56 -8.56 1.00
N PRO A 101 15.63 -9.29 -0.13
CA PRO A 101 14.45 -9.83 -0.77
C PRO A 101 13.61 -10.66 0.20
N ILE A 102 12.34 -10.33 0.34
CA ILE A 102 11.40 -11.01 1.22
C ILE A 102 10.08 -11.25 0.50
N ASN A 103 9.47 -12.39 0.77
CA ASN A 103 8.15 -12.70 0.23
C ASN A 103 7.05 -12.03 1.07
N ILE A 104 6.24 -11.18 0.44
CA ILE A 104 5.10 -10.51 1.07
C ILE A 104 3.86 -10.81 0.24
N GLY A 105 2.98 -11.67 0.79
CA GLY A 105 1.74 -12.04 0.10
C GLY A 105 1.95 -12.75 -1.24
N GLY A 106 2.97 -13.62 -1.34
CA GLY A 106 3.26 -14.37 -2.56
C GLY A 106 4.19 -13.66 -3.55
N VAL A 107 4.55 -12.40 -3.31
CA VAL A 107 5.43 -11.62 -4.18
C VAL A 107 6.76 -11.33 -3.50
N LEU A 108 7.86 -11.54 -4.24
CA LEU A 108 9.20 -11.21 -3.78
C LEU A 108 9.43 -9.70 -3.89
N VAL A 109 9.61 -9.05 -2.74
CA VAL A 109 9.83 -7.62 -2.60
C VAL A 109 11.29 -7.35 -2.26
N SER A 110 11.97 -6.55 -3.06
CA SER A 110 13.36 -6.09 -2.85
C SER A 110 13.46 -4.58 -2.67
N ASN A 111 12.42 -3.83 -3.01
CA ASN A 111 12.38 -2.37 -2.90
C ASN A 111 11.14 -1.93 -2.15
N ALA A 112 11.28 -0.94 -1.26
CA ALA A 112 10.15 -0.35 -0.54
C ALA A 112 10.28 1.17 -0.55
N THR A 113 9.18 1.88 -0.79
CA THR A 113 9.20 3.34 -0.76
C THR A 113 9.31 3.87 0.67
N LEU A 114 10.06 4.96 0.81
CA LEU A 114 10.17 5.73 2.06
C LEU A 114 9.35 7.03 1.99
N HIS A 115 8.58 7.20 0.92
CA HIS A 115 7.73 8.34 0.59
C HIS A 115 8.52 9.65 0.39
N ASN A 116 9.08 10.24 1.46
CA ASN A 116 9.78 11.52 1.43
C ASN A 116 10.88 11.59 2.52
N GLU A 117 11.63 12.70 2.53
CA GLU A 117 12.68 12.96 3.53
C GLU A 117 12.13 13.03 4.95
N ASP A 118 10.96 13.67 5.14
CA ASP A 118 10.33 13.85 6.46
C ASP A 118 10.01 12.51 7.12
N GLU A 119 9.58 11.52 6.33
CA GLU A 119 9.32 10.16 6.83
C GLU A 119 10.60 9.46 7.30
N ILE A 120 11.72 9.66 6.60
CA ILE A 120 13.02 9.12 7.00
C ILE A 120 13.45 9.73 8.34
N ILE A 121 13.29 11.04 8.49
CA ILE A 121 13.63 11.77 9.73
C ILE A 121 12.69 11.35 10.86
N ARG A 122 11.37 11.32 10.61
CA ARG A 122 10.35 10.98 11.61
C ARG A 122 10.51 9.58 12.17
N LYS A 123 10.83 8.62 11.31
CA LYS A 123 11.02 7.21 11.68
C LYS A 123 12.46 6.88 12.06
N ASP A 124 13.40 7.84 11.96
CA ASP A 124 14.85 7.67 12.15
C ASP A 124 15.39 6.45 11.39
N ILE A 125 15.06 6.37 10.09
CA ILE A 125 15.45 5.25 9.23
C ILE A 125 16.91 5.37 8.87
N ARG A 126 17.66 4.27 9.05
CA ARG A 126 19.08 4.19 8.73
C ARG A 126 19.40 2.97 7.88
N ILE A 127 20.52 3.00 7.18
CA ILE A 127 21.06 1.83 6.49
C ILE A 127 21.43 0.78 7.54
N ASP A 128 21.24 -0.50 7.23
CA ASP A 128 21.38 -1.67 8.09
C ASP A 128 20.31 -1.81 9.19
N ASP A 129 19.25 -0.97 9.17
CA ASP A 129 18.13 -1.13 10.10
C ASP A 129 17.22 -2.29 9.70
N THR A 130 16.66 -2.94 10.71
CA THR A 130 15.57 -3.89 10.54
C THR A 130 14.25 -3.14 10.47
N VAL A 131 13.49 -3.32 9.39
CA VAL A 131 12.24 -2.60 9.13
C VAL A 131 11.08 -3.53 8.85
N THR A 132 9.90 -3.09 9.26
CA THR A 132 8.65 -3.74 8.88
C THR A 132 8.14 -3.11 7.60
N VAL A 133 8.02 -3.91 6.57
CA VAL A 133 7.49 -3.53 5.26
C VAL A 133 6.07 -4.05 5.12
N GLU A 134 5.20 -3.23 4.59
CA GLU A 134 3.79 -3.53 4.34
C GLU A 134 3.49 -3.42 2.86
N ARG A 135 2.71 -4.39 2.37
CA ARG A 135 2.14 -4.35 1.02
C ARG A 135 0.64 -4.61 1.11
N ALA A 136 -0.15 -3.62 0.73
CA ALA A 136 -1.60 -3.72 0.65
C ALA A 136 -2.01 -4.01 -0.80
N GLY A 137 -2.46 -5.23 -1.07
CA GLY A 137 -2.86 -5.64 -2.42
C GLY A 137 -1.71 -5.48 -3.44
N ASP A 138 -2.01 -4.86 -4.58
CA ASP A 138 -1.04 -4.59 -5.67
C ASP A 138 -0.40 -3.19 -5.54
N VAL A 139 -0.37 -2.62 -4.33
CA VAL A 139 0.22 -1.31 -4.05
C VAL A 139 1.73 -1.44 -3.83
N ILE A 140 2.46 -0.36 -4.14
CA ILE A 140 3.91 -0.27 -3.93
C ILE A 140 4.23 -0.53 -2.45
N PRO A 141 5.14 -1.48 -2.14
CA PRO A 141 5.56 -1.76 -0.77
C PRO A 141 6.15 -0.51 -0.10
N HIS A 142 5.80 -0.29 1.15
CA HIS A 142 6.32 0.84 1.91
C HIS A 142 6.79 0.43 3.31
N VAL A 143 7.72 1.21 3.87
CA VAL A 143 8.24 0.99 5.22
C VAL A 143 7.28 1.60 6.24
N VAL A 144 6.72 0.75 7.12
CA VAL A 144 5.79 1.15 8.19
C VAL A 144 6.54 1.63 9.42
N SER A 145 7.47 0.81 9.92
CA SER A 145 8.20 1.08 11.16
C SER A 145 9.60 0.49 11.12
N VAL A 146 10.46 1.04 11.98
CA VAL A 146 11.82 0.56 12.24
C VAL A 146 11.85 -0.15 13.58
N ASP A 147 12.52 -1.29 13.65
CA ASP A 147 12.78 -2.01 14.90
C ASP A 147 14.09 -1.49 15.52
N VAL A 148 13.95 -0.46 16.33
CA VAL A 148 15.11 0.16 17.01
C VAL A 148 15.83 -0.81 17.95
N SER A 149 15.12 -1.81 18.49
CA SER A 149 15.70 -2.80 19.40
C SER A 149 16.75 -3.69 18.73
N LYS A 150 16.61 -3.88 17.41
CA LYS A 150 17.53 -4.69 16.59
C LYS A 150 18.57 -3.86 15.83
N ARG A 151 18.64 -2.56 16.12
CA ARG A 151 19.56 -1.65 15.45
C ARG A 151 21.00 -2.02 15.76
N LYS A 152 21.81 -2.14 14.71
CA LYS A 152 23.24 -2.37 14.80
C LYS A 152 23.96 -1.05 15.09
N ASN A 153 25.06 -1.10 15.86
CA ASN A 153 25.90 0.09 16.11
C ASN A 153 26.57 0.65 14.84
N THR A 154 26.53 -0.11 13.74
CA THR A 154 27.08 0.26 12.43
C THR A 154 26.07 1.02 11.56
N SER A 155 24.81 1.13 12.00
CA SER A 155 23.74 1.79 11.23
C SER A 155 24.10 3.24 10.91
N LYS A 156 24.16 3.57 9.62
CA LYS A 156 24.52 4.91 9.14
C LYS A 156 23.26 5.74 8.85
N LYS A 157 23.27 6.98 9.33
CA LYS A 157 22.22 7.94 8.95
C LYS A 157 22.30 8.22 7.46
N PHE A 158 21.15 8.13 6.79
CA PHE A 158 21.03 8.55 5.39
C PHE A 158 21.00 10.08 5.33
N ILE A 159 21.85 10.65 4.47
CA ILE A 159 21.90 12.09 4.20
C ILE A 159 21.21 12.32 2.86
N PHE A 160 20.11 13.05 2.90
CA PHE A 160 19.36 13.36 1.69
C PHE A 160 20.18 14.29 0.78
N PRO A 161 20.35 13.98 -0.52
CA PRO A 161 21.14 14.80 -1.42
C PRO A 161 20.47 16.15 -1.68
N LYS A 162 21.21 17.23 -1.51
CA LYS A 162 20.75 18.61 -1.80
C LYS A 162 20.80 18.95 -3.29
N LYS A 163 21.41 18.11 -4.13
CA LYS A 163 21.49 18.27 -5.57
C LYS A 163 20.96 17.03 -6.27
N CYS A 164 20.33 17.19 -7.43
CA CYS A 164 19.82 16.06 -8.19
C CYS A 164 20.97 15.10 -8.58
N PRO A 165 20.86 13.81 -8.27
CA PRO A 165 21.87 12.83 -8.67
C PRO A 165 21.94 12.60 -10.18
N CYS A 166 20.93 13.03 -10.95
CA CYS A 166 20.88 12.84 -12.40
C CYS A 166 21.76 13.80 -13.20
N ALA A 167 22.46 14.74 -12.56
CA ALA A 167 23.57 15.57 -13.04
C ALA A 167 23.52 16.17 -14.49
N VAL A 168 22.38 16.19 -15.17
CA VAL A 168 22.31 16.59 -16.58
C VAL A 168 21.79 18.02 -16.79
N SER A 169 21.15 18.64 -15.80
CA SER A 169 20.84 20.07 -15.89
C SER A 169 20.53 20.70 -14.55
N TYR A 170 21.01 21.93 -14.39
CA TYR A 170 20.74 22.82 -13.23
C TYR A 170 19.27 23.27 -13.13
N THR A 171 18.40 22.84 -14.02
CA THR A 171 17.01 23.30 -14.14
C THR A 171 15.98 22.47 -13.35
N HIS A 172 16.39 21.38 -12.70
CA HIS A 172 15.48 20.51 -11.93
C HIS A 172 15.50 20.75 -10.43
N LEU A 173 16.08 21.84 -9.97
CA LEU A 173 16.19 22.19 -8.56
C LEU A 173 15.09 23.14 -8.09
N THR A 174 13.85 22.72 -8.18
CA THR A 174 12.85 23.14 -7.22
C THR A 174 12.47 21.89 -6.44
N LEU A 175 12.98 21.78 -5.21
CA LEU A 175 12.36 20.94 -4.21
C LEU A 175 10.88 21.30 -4.21
N PRO A 176 9.94 20.37 -4.49
CA PRO A 176 8.55 20.67 -4.23
C PRO A 176 8.46 20.84 -2.70
N THR A 177 8.36 22.07 -2.28
CA THR A 177 7.88 22.40 -0.94
C THR A 177 6.50 21.78 -0.89
N MET A 178 6.35 20.67 -0.20
CA MET A 178 5.06 20.07 0.03
C MET A 178 4.27 21.06 0.86
N TYR A 179 3.38 21.80 0.21
CA TYR A 179 2.35 22.54 0.91
C TYR A 179 1.46 21.51 1.58
N THR A 180 1.60 21.42 2.88
CA THR A 180 0.58 20.82 3.75
C THR A 180 -0.67 21.66 3.62
N VAL A 181 -1.73 21.10 3.07
CA VAL A 181 -3.11 21.56 3.26
C VAL A 181 -3.76 20.66 4.27
#